data_a655082979616e73825a148f620c16c1
#
_entry.id   a655082979616e73825a148f620c16c1
#
_cell.length_a   1.000
_cell.length_b   1.000
_cell.length_c   1.000
_cell.angle_alpha   90.00
_cell.angle_beta   90.00
_cell.angle_gamma   90.00
#
_symmetry.space_group_name_H-M   'P 1'
#
loop_
_entity.id
_entity.type
_entity.pdbx_description
1 polymer ?
#
loop_
_entity_poly.entity_id
_entity_poly.type
_entity_poly.pdbx_seq_one_letter_code
_entity_poly.pdbx_strand_id
1 'polypeptide(L)'
;CACLVGSEMCIRDSIRARGADRMSSFGDFISLSDVCDKSTALVIKREVSDGVIAPGYTDEALEILKAKKKGNYCVIEIDPSYEPAPIERKDVFGITFEQGRNELHIDDDFFSNIVTENKELTEQAKIDLAISMITLKYTQSNSVCYVKGGQAIGIGAGQQSRIHCTRLAGSKADNWWLRQSPQVLGLQFVDGIRRADRDNTIDLYIGEDYMDVLAEGEWQKFFKVKPDVFTAEEKRAWLDKNTDVALGSDAFFPFGDNIERAHKSGVKYVAQPGGSVRDDHVIDTCNKYGMVMSFTGIRLFHH
;
A
#
# COMPACT_ATOMS: atom_id res chain seq x y z
N CYS A 1 3.39 11.58 -3.37
CA CYS A 1 3.85 12.12 -2.09
C CYS A 1 4.18 13.58 -2.24
N ALA A 2 3.40 14.48 -1.62
CA ALA A 2 3.83 15.86 -1.45
C ALA A 2 4.96 15.87 -0.42
N CYS A 3 6.22 15.92 -0.85
CA CYS A 3 7.34 16.20 0.02
C CYS A 3 7.26 17.67 0.45
N LEU A 4 6.66 17.93 1.57
CA LEU A 4 6.82 19.21 2.26
C LEU A 4 8.22 19.28 2.87
N VAL A 5 8.91 20.35 2.59
CA VAL A 5 10.30 20.68 2.90
C VAL A 5 10.73 20.29 4.32
N GLY A 6 11.68 19.36 4.43
CA GLY A 6 12.34 18.99 5.68
C GLY A 6 12.85 17.55 5.69
N SER A 7 14.10 17.32 6.01
CA SER A 7 14.78 16.01 5.91
C SER A 7 14.07 14.85 6.64
N GLU A 8 13.40 15.11 7.76
CA GLU A 8 12.65 14.09 8.50
C GLU A 8 11.35 13.68 7.81
N MET A 9 10.69 14.59 7.09
CA MET A 9 9.45 14.29 6.36
C MET A 9 9.72 13.42 5.13
N CYS A 10 10.73 13.74 4.33
CA CYS A 10 11.13 12.92 3.18
C CYS A 10 11.48 11.49 3.58
N ILE A 11 12.16 11.30 4.71
CA ILE A 11 12.47 9.99 5.27
C ILE A 11 11.19 9.24 5.65
N ARG A 12 10.26 9.89 6.33
CA ARG A 12 8.99 9.32 6.76
C ARG A 12 8.12 8.93 5.55
N ASP A 13 8.03 9.80 4.56
CA ASP A 13 7.22 9.56 3.36
C ASP A 13 7.78 8.41 2.52
N SER A 14 9.09 8.35 2.34
CA SER A 14 9.74 7.20 1.67
C SER A 14 9.48 5.88 2.40
N ILE A 15 9.57 5.86 3.74
CA ILE A 15 9.28 4.67 4.54
C ILE A 15 7.81 4.28 4.43
N ARG A 16 6.87 5.24 4.45
CA ARG A 16 5.43 4.99 4.32
C ARG A 16 5.06 4.51 2.92
N ALA A 17 5.57 5.15 1.88
CA ALA A 17 5.30 4.75 0.49
C ALA A 17 5.75 3.30 0.21
N ARG A 18 6.89 2.88 0.76
CA ARG A 18 7.40 1.50 0.63
C ARG A 18 6.81 0.53 1.66
N GLY A 19 6.09 1.04 2.65
CA GLY A 19 5.60 0.26 3.79
C GLY A 19 4.41 -0.64 3.48
N ALA A 20 3.74 -0.45 2.36
CA ALA A 20 2.59 -1.26 1.93
C ALA A 20 2.97 -2.72 1.65
N ASP A 21 4.19 -2.96 1.19
CA ASP A 21 4.75 -4.30 1.03
C ASP A 21 6.23 -4.30 1.43
N ARG A 22 6.52 -4.72 2.67
CA ARG A 22 7.88 -4.70 3.22
C ARG A 22 8.76 -5.83 2.69
N MET A 23 8.16 -6.89 2.16
CA MET A 23 8.90 -8.08 1.73
C MET A 23 9.81 -7.80 0.54
N SER A 24 9.27 -7.24 -0.52
CA SER A 24 9.94 -7.22 -1.82
C SER A 24 9.65 -5.96 -2.62
N SER A 25 9.86 -4.78 -2.00
CA SER A 25 9.86 -3.54 -2.78
C SER A 25 11.17 -3.43 -3.57
N PHE A 26 11.37 -4.32 -4.56
CA PHE A 26 12.55 -4.36 -5.42
C PHE A 26 12.18 -4.00 -6.86
N GLY A 27 13.09 -3.33 -7.57
CA GLY A 27 12.89 -2.94 -8.96
C GLY A 27 11.92 -1.76 -9.13
N ASP A 28 11.62 -1.05 -8.07
CA ASP A 28 10.76 0.13 -8.08
C ASP A 28 11.47 1.36 -8.63
N PHE A 29 10.67 2.28 -9.17
CA PHE A 29 11.06 3.65 -9.48
C PHE A 29 10.49 4.58 -8.40
N ILE A 30 11.34 5.46 -7.88
CA ILE A 30 10.97 6.42 -6.85
C ILE A 30 10.61 7.73 -7.53
N SER A 31 9.36 8.18 -7.40
CA SER A 31 8.90 9.47 -7.92
C SER A 31 8.83 10.50 -6.79
N LEU A 32 9.47 11.63 -6.99
CA LEU A 32 9.47 12.75 -6.07
C LEU A 32 8.69 13.92 -6.67
N SER A 33 7.89 14.59 -5.85
CA SER A 33 7.13 15.78 -6.24
C SER A 33 7.97 17.07 -6.22
N ASP A 34 9.15 17.01 -5.60
CA ASP A 34 10.00 18.17 -5.38
C ASP A 34 11.48 17.82 -5.62
N VAL A 35 12.34 18.83 -5.57
CA VAL A 35 13.79 18.69 -5.75
C VAL A 35 14.36 17.67 -4.75
N CYS A 36 15.08 16.68 -5.27
CA CYS A 36 15.77 15.68 -4.45
C CYS A 36 16.97 16.31 -3.76
N ASP A 37 16.94 16.39 -2.44
CA ASP A 37 18.02 16.87 -1.61
C ASP A 37 18.97 15.73 -1.18
N LYS A 38 20.08 16.11 -0.52
CA LYS A 38 21.07 15.18 0.02
C LYS A 38 20.46 14.14 0.97
N SER A 39 19.52 14.55 1.82
CA SER A 39 18.92 13.67 2.84
C SER A 39 18.03 12.60 2.19
N THR A 40 17.24 12.99 1.21
CA THR A 40 16.42 12.09 0.39
C THR A 40 17.28 11.12 -0.40
N ALA A 41 18.37 11.60 -1.03
CA ALA A 41 19.31 10.76 -1.76
C ALA A 41 19.99 9.71 -0.86
N LEU A 42 20.31 10.03 0.39
CA LEU A 42 20.85 9.07 1.37
C LEU A 42 19.84 7.97 1.75
N VAL A 43 18.54 8.27 1.80
CA VAL A 43 17.51 7.26 1.99
C VAL A 43 17.44 6.36 0.76
N ILE A 44 17.32 6.94 -0.43
CA ILE A 44 17.27 6.22 -1.71
C ILE A 44 18.51 5.31 -1.88
N LYS A 45 19.69 5.77 -1.48
CA LYS A 45 20.93 4.98 -1.55
C LYS A 45 20.84 3.63 -0.83
N ARG A 46 20.10 3.58 0.27
CA ARG A 46 19.93 2.38 1.12
C ARG A 46 18.88 1.41 0.60
N GLU A 47 17.99 1.88 -0.26
CA GLU A 47 16.88 1.08 -0.78
C GLU A 47 17.28 0.36 -2.07
N VAL A 48 16.63 -0.79 -2.34
CA VAL A 48 16.79 -1.52 -3.60
C VAL A 48 15.75 -0.99 -4.60
N SER A 49 16.16 -0.03 -5.43
CA SER A 49 15.33 0.58 -6.47
C SER A 49 16.09 0.63 -7.79
N ASP A 50 15.39 0.77 -8.91
CA ASP A 50 16.01 0.81 -10.25
C ASP A 50 16.25 2.22 -10.73
N GLY A 51 15.47 3.18 -10.27
CA GLY A 51 15.66 4.58 -10.62
C GLY A 51 14.90 5.53 -9.70
N VAL A 52 15.10 6.81 -9.97
CA VAL A 52 14.42 7.93 -9.34
C VAL A 52 14.06 8.96 -10.40
N ILE A 53 12.89 9.57 -10.28
CA ILE A 53 12.43 10.70 -11.09
C ILE A 53 12.05 11.85 -10.15
N ALA A 54 12.54 13.06 -10.45
CA ALA A 54 12.27 14.27 -9.68
C ALA A 54 12.32 15.50 -10.59
N PRO A 55 11.71 16.63 -10.19
CA PRO A 55 11.80 17.89 -10.94
C PRO A 55 13.20 18.54 -10.91
N GLY A 56 14.10 18.03 -10.08
CA GLY A 56 15.50 18.47 -9.98
C GLY A 56 16.24 17.75 -8.87
N TYR A 57 17.53 18.02 -8.80
CA TYR A 57 18.45 17.40 -7.82
C TYR A 57 19.48 18.43 -7.36
N THR A 58 19.82 18.43 -6.06
CA THR A 58 21.01 19.16 -5.60
C THR A 58 22.28 18.45 -6.05
N ASP A 59 23.41 19.18 -6.14
CA ASP A 59 24.70 18.60 -6.54
C ASP A 59 25.10 17.43 -5.67
N GLU A 60 24.92 17.55 -4.35
CA GLU A 60 25.23 16.49 -3.38
C GLU A 60 24.31 15.27 -3.56
N ALA A 61 23.04 15.48 -3.89
CA ALA A 61 22.12 14.38 -4.20
C ALA A 61 22.56 13.63 -5.44
N LEU A 62 22.91 14.33 -6.51
CA LEU A 62 23.41 13.73 -7.75
C LEU A 62 24.67 12.89 -7.52
N GLU A 63 25.64 13.39 -6.75
CA GLU A 63 26.86 12.62 -6.41
C GLU A 63 26.54 11.30 -5.70
N ILE A 64 25.60 11.33 -4.75
CA ILE A 64 25.16 10.13 -4.02
C ILE A 64 24.44 9.13 -4.95
N LEU A 65 23.55 9.61 -5.81
CA LEU A 65 22.74 8.79 -6.70
C LEU A 65 23.57 8.20 -7.84
N LYS A 66 24.48 8.99 -8.44
CA LYS A 66 25.42 8.55 -9.48
C LYS A 66 26.34 7.42 -9.00
N ALA A 67 26.73 7.43 -7.73
CA ALA A 67 27.56 6.37 -7.15
C ALA A 67 26.78 5.04 -6.92
N LYS A 68 25.45 5.08 -6.93
CA LYS A 68 24.60 3.89 -6.73
C LYS A 68 24.70 2.93 -7.93
N LYS A 69 24.58 1.60 -7.68
CA LYS A 69 24.70 0.54 -8.71
C LYS A 69 25.97 0.66 -9.57
N LYS A 70 27.08 1.12 -8.99
CA LYS A 70 28.35 1.33 -9.70
C LYS A 70 28.22 2.26 -10.93
N GLY A 71 27.38 3.29 -10.81
CA GLY A 71 27.12 4.25 -11.88
C GLY A 71 25.98 3.90 -12.85
N ASN A 72 25.30 2.79 -12.63
CA ASN A 72 24.19 2.34 -13.51
C ASN A 72 22.80 2.60 -12.92
N TYR A 73 22.68 3.46 -11.90
CA TYR A 73 21.39 3.84 -11.35
C TYR A 73 20.71 4.87 -12.25
N CYS A 74 19.43 4.64 -12.59
CA CYS A 74 18.68 5.54 -13.44
C CYS A 74 18.25 6.78 -12.67
N VAL A 75 18.66 7.97 -13.11
CA VAL A 75 18.25 9.27 -12.55
C VAL A 75 17.61 10.08 -13.66
N ILE A 76 16.34 10.41 -13.48
CA ILE A 76 15.52 11.12 -14.47
C ILE A 76 15.11 12.47 -13.90
N GLU A 77 15.36 13.52 -14.64
CA GLU A 77 14.79 14.85 -14.38
C GLU A 77 13.55 15.04 -15.25
N ILE A 78 12.45 15.48 -14.65
CA ILE A 78 11.19 15.75 -15.32
C ILE A 78 10.92 17.25 -15.30
N ASP A 79 10.47 17.79 -16.42
CA ASP A 79 9.96 19.16 -16.48
C ASP A 79 8.66 19.25 -15.65
N PRO A 80 8.63 20.02 -14.56
CA PRO A 80 7.44 20.16 -13.74
C PRO A 80 6.26 20.86 -14.45
N SER A 81 6.51 21.52 -15.56
CA SER A 81 5.48 22.15 -16.38
C SER A 81 4.86 21.20 -17.42
N TYR A 82 5.35 19.96 -17.53
CA TYR A 82 4.82 18.98 -18.46
C TYR A 82 3.39 18.58 -18.11
N GLU A 83 2.47 18.83 -19.03
CA GLU A 83 1.10 18.34 -18.94
C GLU A 83 0.91 17.13 -19.85
N PRO A 84 0.53 15.96 -19.28
CA PRO A 84 0.25 14.77 -20.09
C PRO A 84 -0.92 14.99 -21.05
N ALA A 85 -0.84 14.38 -22.23
CA ALA A 85 -1.93 14.43 -23.19
C ALA A 85 -3.25 13.89 -22.60
N PRO A 86 -4.42 14.44 -22.99
CA PRO A 86 -5.72 13.99 -22.47
C PRO A 86 -6.09 12.56 -22.92
N ILE A 87 -5.42 12.05 -23.96
CA ILE A 87 -5.60 10.70 -24.50
C ILE A 87 -4.30 9.93 -24.30
N GLU A 88 -4.39 8.81 -23.62
CA GLU A 88 -3.31 7.84 -23.47
C GLU A 88 -3.35 6.84 -24.64
N ARG A 89 -2.17 6.54 -25.21
CA ARG A 89 -2.01 5.58 -26.31
C ARG A 89 -1.00 4.52 -25.95
N LYS A 90 -1.33 3.28 -26.28
CA LYS A 90 -0.45 2.13 -26.07
C LYS A 90 -0.48 1.22 -27.30
N ASP A 91 0.67 1.05 -27.94
CA ASP A 91 0.81 0.14 -29.08
C ASP A 91 1.21 -1.26 -28.60
N VAL A 92 0.41 -2.26 -28.96
CA VAL A 92 0.66 -3.66 -28.62
C VAL A 92 0.43 -4.53 -29.86
N PHE A 93 1.48 -5.16 -30.36
CA PHE A 93 1.44 -6.03 -31.53
C PHE A 93 0.75 -5.39 -32.79
N GLY A 94 1.00 -4.12 -33.04
CA GLY A 94 0.44 -3.40 -34.17
C GLY A 94 -1.00 -2.90 -34.01
N ILE A 95 -1.56 -3.03 -32.78
CA ILE A 95 -2.85 -2.45 -32.41
C ILE A 95 -2.59 -1.30 -31.44
N THR A 96 -3.15 -0.13 -31.75
CA THR A 96 -3.12 1.03 -30.84
C THR A 96 -4.37 1.03 -29.97
N PHE A 97 -4.17 0.96 -28.67
CA PHE A 97 -5.23 1.21 -27.67
C PHE A 97 -5.23 2.69 -27.32
N GLU A 98 -6.41 3.28 -27.31
CA GLU A 98 -6.62 4.68 -26.91
C GLU A 98 -7.64 4.72 -25.78
N GLN A 99 -7.34 5.50 -24.74
CA GLN A 99 -8.28 5.78 -23.65
C GLN A 99 -8.11 7.23 -23.16
N GLY A 100 -9.16 7.80 -22.61
CA GLY A 100 -9.06 9.07 -21.89
C GLY A 100 -8.19 8.90 -20.66
N ARG A 101 -7.29 9.86 -20.42
CA ARG A 101 -6.52 9.90 -19.16
C ARG A 101 -7.47 9.99 -17.98
N ASN A 102 -7.19 9.22 -16.92
CA ASN A 102 -7.94 9.33 -15.70
C ASN A 102 -7.61 10.65 -14.98
N GLU A 103 -8.53 11.59 -15.03
CA GLU A 103 -8.42 12.90 -14.39
C GLU A 103 -9.08 12.95 -13.01
N LEU A 104 -8.97 11.87 -12.24
CA LEU A 104 -9.48 11.83 -10.88
C LEU A 104 -9.05 13.07 -10.10
N HIS A 105 -10.02 13.85 -9.69
CA HIS A 105 -9.87 14.96 -8.77
C HIS A 105 -10.61 14.62 -7.48
N ILE A 106 -9.92 14.74 -6.35
CA ILE A 106 -10.50 14.50 -5.02
C ILE A 106 -10.62 15.86 -4.34
N ASP A 107 -11.83 16.33 -4.23
CA ASP A 107 -12.20 17.52 -3.48
C ASP A 107 -12.90 17.17 -2.16
N ASP A 108 -13.32 18.17 -1.42
CA ASP A 108 -13.97 18.01 -0.11
C ASP A 108 -15.28 17.21 -0.19
N ASP A 109 -15.99 17.28 -1.32
CA ASP A 109 -17.26 16.63 -1.55
C ASP A 109 -17.16 15.22 -2.17
N PHE A 110 -15.96 14.79 -2.56
CA PHE A 110 -15.74 13.53 -3.26
C PHE A 110 -16.31 12.30 -2.53
N PHE A 111 -16.31 12.33 -1.20
CA PHE A 111 -16.84 11.26 -0.36
C PHE A 111 -18.21 11.59 0.27
N SER A 112 -18.91 12.62 -0.20
CA SER A 112 -20.16 13.10 0.40
C SER A 112 -21.34 12.14 0.22
N ASN A 113 -21.33 11.31 -0.82
CA ASN A 113 -22.41 10.34 -1.11
C ASN A 113 -22.30 9.09 -0.22
N ILE A 114 -22.54 9.26 1.08
CA ILE A 114 -22.51 8.15 2.05
C ILE A 114 -23.83 7.39 1.99
N VAL A 115 -23.78 6.09 1.66
CA VAL A 115 -24.93 5.23 1.39
C VAL A 115 -25.33 4.33 2.57
N THR A 116 -24.48 4.17 3.57
CA THR A 116 -24.72 3.37 4.79
C THR A 116 -25.51 4.15 5.85
N GLU A 117 -26.04 3.45 6.88
CA GLU A 117 -26.74 4.06 8.02
C GLU A 117 -25.81 4.97 8.84
N ASN A 118 -24.61 4.46 9.15
CA ASN A 118 -23.56 5.27 9.78
C ASN A 118 -23.04 6.30 8.79
N LYS A 119 -23.11 7.59 9.15
CA LYS A 119 -22.70 8.73 8.32
C LYS A 119 -21.42 9.40 8.83
N GLU A 120 -20.84 8.90 9.92
CA GLU A 120 -19.72 9.55 10.60
C GLU A 120 -18.40 9.29 9.85
N LEU A 121 -18.05 10.18 8.92
CA LEU A 121 -16.78 10.17 8.19
C LEU A 121 -15.82 11.20 8.79
N THR A 122 -14.80 10.73 9.51
CA THR A 122 -13.80 11.62 10.13
C THR A 122 -12.83 12.20 9.10
N GLU A 123 -12.19 13.33 9.42
CA GLU A 123 -11.19 13.95 8.53
C GLU A 123 -10.01 12.99 8.25
N GLN A 124 -9.55 12.23 9.25
CA GLN A 124 -8.51 11.21 9.01
C GLN A 124 -9.00 10.12 8.05
N ALA A 125 -10.25 9.70 8.15
CA ALA A 125 -10.83 8.72 7.23
C ALA A 125 -10.93 9.25 5.80
N LYS A 126 -11.26 10.52 5.60
CA LYS A 126 -11.24 11.17 4.27
C LYS A 126 -9.82 11.15 3.67
N ILE A 127 -8.81 11.50 4.47
CA ILE A 127 -7.40 11.45 4.03
C ILE A 127 -7.02 10.02 3.64
N ASP A 128 -7.36 9.03 4.46
CA ASP A 128 -7.02 7.63 4.22
C ASP A 128 -7.77 7.08 2.98
N LEU A 129 -9.04 7.43 2.80
CA LEU A 129 -9.79 7.11 1.58
C LEU A 129 -9.19 7.79 0.35
N ALA A 130 -8.80 9.07 0.44
CA ALA A 130 -8.14 9.78 -0.66
C ALA A 130 -6.84 9.09 -1.08
N ILE A 131 -5.99 8.71 -0.11
CA ILE A 131 -4.76 7.94 -0.39
C ILE A 131 -5.09 6.61 -1.07
N SER A 132 -6.16 5.92 -0.64
CA SER A 132 -6.56 4.67 -1.28
C SER A 132 -6.94 4.88 -2.74
N MET A 133 -7.72 5.90 -3.06
CA MET A 133 -8.16 6.21 -4.42
C MET A 133 -6.99 6.66 -5.32
N ILE A 134 -6.08 7.51 -4.81
CA ILE A 134 -4.85 7.90 -5.52
C ILE A 134 -3.98 6.66 -5.81
N THR A 135 -3.80 5.79 -4.83
CA THR A 135 -3.05 4.53 -5.01
C THR A 135 -3.67 3.66 -6.10
N LEU A 136 -4.99 3.50 -6.08
CA LEU A 136 -5.71 2.66 -7.05
C LEU A 136 -5.71 3.25 -8.47
N LYS A 137 -5.68 4.57 -8.61
CA LYS A 137 -5.54 5.23 -9.91
C LYS A 137 -4.31 4.73 -10.71
N TYR A 138 -3.24 4.37 -9.99
CA TYR A 138 -1.97 3.92 -10.59
C TYR A 138 -1.71 2.42 -10.36
N THR A 139 -2.70 1.67 -9.88
CA THR A 139 -2.58 0.24 -9.63
C THR A 139 -3.31 -0.57 -10.68
N GLN A 140 -2.66 -1.59 -11.22
CA GLN A 140 -3.27 -2.47 -12.22
C GLN A 140 -4.54 -3.13 -11.67
N SER A 141 -5.60 -3.03 -12.44
CA SER A 141 -6.91 -3.60 -12.12
C SER A 141 -6.94 -5.13 -12.26
N ASN A 142 -7.86 -5.82 -11.59
CA ASN A 142 -8.69 -5.31 -10.52
C ASN A 142 -7.85 -5.02 -9.28
N SER A 143 -8.16 -3.97 -8.56
CA SER A 143 -7.35 -3.58 -7.41
C SER A 143 -8.16 -3.06 -6.23
N VAL A 144 -7.60 -3.26 -5.03
CA VAL A 144 -8.14 -2.85 -3.73
C VAL A 144 -6.99 -2.38 -2.85
N CYS A 145 -7.20 -1.30 -2.09
CA CYS A 145 -6.18 -0.72 -1.22
C CYS A 145 -6.71 -0.47 0.19
N TYR A 146 -6.01 -1.01 1.19
CA TYR A 146 -6.22 -0.72 2.61
C TYR A 146 -5.27 0.38 3.06
N VAL A 147 -5.79 1.36 3.79
CA VAL A 147 -5.04 2.53 4.25
C VAL A 147 -5.32 2.78 5.73
N LYS A 148 -4.29 3.18 6.48
CA LYS A 148 -4.42 3.58 7.87
C LYS A 148 -3.42 4.68 8.22
N GLY A 149 -3.91 5.77 8.80
CA GLY A 149 -3.08 6.84 9.35
C GLY A 149 -2.16 7.50 8.30
N GLY A 150 -2.66 7.72 7.08
CA GLY A 150 -1.91 8.35 5.99
C GLY A 150 -0.96 7.40 5.26
N GLN A 151 -1.15 6.08 5.38
CA GLN A 151 -0.28 5.08 4.74
C GLN A 151 -1.09 3.94 4.13
N ALA A 152 -0.80 3.56 2.87
CA ALA A 152 -1.25 2.30 2.32
C ALA A 152 -0.58 1.14 3.06
N ILE A 153 -1.39 0.21 3.57
CA ILE A 153 -0.93 -0.91 4.40
C ILE A 153 -1.12 -2.28 3.74
N GLY A 154 -1.89 -2.32 2.67
CA GLY A 154 -2.07 -3.54 1.86
C GLY A 154 -2.72 -3.22 0.54
N ILE A 155 -2.12 -3.68 -0.55
CA ILE A 155 -2.61 -3.49 -1.92
C ILE A 155 -2.74 -4.86 -2.58
N GLY A 156 -3.92 -5.14 -3.13
CA GLY A 156 -4.17 -6.29 -4.01
C GLY A 156 -4.39 -5.78 -5.42
N ALA A 157 -3.58 -6.24 -6.36
CA ALA A 157 -3.55 -5.76 -7.73
C ALA A 157 -3.61 -6.90 -8.74
N GLY A 158 -4.12 -6.62 -9.94
CA GLY A 158 -4.06 -7.53 -11.09
C GLY A 158 -4.80 -8.86 -10.92
N GLN A 159 -5.78 -8.94 -10.01
CA GLN A 159 -6.52 -10.17 -9.77
C GLN A 159 -7.78 -10.25 -10.65
N GLN A 160 -8.11 -11.45 -11.09
CA GLN A 160 -9.30 -11.68 -11.93
C GLN A 160 -10.61 -11.41 -11.18
N SER A 161 -10.68 -11.75 -9.89
CA SER A 161 -11.89 -11.53 -9.10
C SER A 161 -11.67 -10.52 -7.98
N ARG A 162 -12.67 -9.67 -7.74
CA ARG A 162 -12.65 -8.63 -6.70
C ARG A 162 -12.37 -9.21 -5.32
N ILE A 163 -12.97 -10.35 -4.97
CA ILE A 163 -12.74 -10.99 -3.67
C ILE A 163 -11.29 -11.42 -3.47
N HIS A 164 -10.59 -11.84 -4.54
CA HIS A 164 -9.17 -12.19 -4.44
C HIS A 164 -8.31 -10.96 -4.21
N CYS A 165 -8.63 -9.81 -4.83
CA CYS A 165 -7.99 -8.53 -4.52
C CYS A 165 -8.15 -8.16 -3.05
N THR A 166 -9.39 -8.26 -2.54
CA THR A 166 -9.72 -7.93 -1.15
C THR A 166 -9.01 -8.85 -0.17
N ARG A 167 -8.93 -10.15 -0.47
CA ARG A 167 -8.19 -11.13 0.35
C ARG A 167 -6.70 -10.86 0.35
N LEU A 168 -6.10 -10.65 -0.81
CA LEU A 168 -4.67 -10.37 -0.96
C LEU A 168 -4.27 -9.07 -0.24
N ALA A 169 -4.99 -7.99 -0.52
CA ALA A 169 -4.77 -6.71 0.14
C ALA A 169 -4.95 -6.81 1.66
N GLY A 170 -6.02 -7.49 2.11
CA GLY A 170 -6.28 -7.70 3.53
C GLY A 170 -5.21 -8.54 4.22
N SER A 171 -4.68 -9.58 3.57
CA SER A 171 -3.59 -10.38 4.14
C SER A 171 -2.31 -9.55 4.30
N LYS A 172 -2.00 -8.68 3.34
CA LYS A 172 -0.88 -7.74 3.44
C LYS A 172 -1.09 -6.71 4.57
N ALA A 173 -2.32 -6.19 4.71
CA ALA A 173 -2.68 -5.27 5.81
C ALA A 173 -2.58 -5.96 7.18
N ASP A 174 -3.02 -7.21 7.28
CA ASP A 174 -2.89 -8.02 8.50
C ASP A 174 -1.41 -8.24 8.85
N ASN A 175 -0.57 -8.60 7.87
CA ASN A 175 0.87 -8.75 8.05
C ASN A 175 1.53 -7.42 8.48
N TRP A 176 1.13 -6.30 7.87
CA TRP A 176 1.63 -4.98 8.27
C TRP A 176 1.35 -4.69 9.75
N TRP A 177 0.17 -5.07 10.26
CA TRP A 177 -0.20 -4.88 11.66
C TRP A 177 0.48 -5.90 12.59
N LEU A 178 0.55 -7.18 12.20
CA LEU A 178 1.23 -8.24 12.96
C LEU A 178 2.72 -7.94 13.17
N ARG A 179 3.39 -7.35 12.15
CA ARG A 179 4.79 -6.95 12.26
C ARG A 179 5.07 -5.91 13.36
N GLN A 180 4.04 -5.25 13.86
CA GLN A 180 4.12 -4.27 14.95
C GLN A 180 3.78 -4.87 16.33
N SER A 181 3.48 -6.17 16.39
CA SER A 181 3.19 -6.83 17.65
C SER A 181 4.42 -6.91 18.56
N PRO A 182 4.24 -6.93 19.89
CA PRO A 182 5.34 -7.12 20.83
C PRO A 182 6.15 -8.38 20.55
N GLN A 183 5.51 -9.47 20.11
CA GLN A 183 6.17 -10.73 19.76
C GLN A 183 7.17 -10.53 18.61
N VAL A 184 6.78 -9.81 17.56
CA VAL A 184 7.66 -9.54 16.40
C VAL A 184 8.74 -8.53 16.75
N LEU A 185 8.39 -7.47 17.47
CA LEU A 185 9.35 -6.44 17.87
C LEU A 185 10.40 -6.97 18.86
N GLY A 186 10.05 -8.01 19.63
CA GLY A 186 10.92 -8.70 20.59
C GLY A 186 11.84 -9.76 19.98
N LEU A 187 11.75 -10.08 18.69
CA LEU A 187 12.58 -11.08 18.02
C LEU A 187 14.07 -10.71 18.09
N GLN A 188 14.88 -11.64 18.63
CA GLN A 188 16.31 -11.48 18.76
C GLN A 188 17.06 -12.15 17.61
N PHE A 189 17.40 -11.38 16.58
CA PHE A 189 18.11 -11.86 15.41
C PHE A 189 19.60 -12.06 15.66
N VAL A 190 20.22 -12.99 14.93
CA VAL A 190 21.68 -13.17 14.92
C VAL A 190 22.38 -11.91 14.42
N ASP A 191 23.60 -11.68 14.88
CA ASP A 191 24.39 -10.53 14.45
C ASP A 191 24.74 -10.63 12.97
N GLY A 192 24.64 -9.50 12.27
CA GLY A 192 24.99 -9.41 10.84
C GLY A 192 23.92 -9.94 9.88
N ILE A 193 22.73 -10.35 10.35
CA ILE A 193 21.63 -10.71 9.45
C ILE A 193 21.31 -9.55 8.51
N ARG A 194 21.22 -9.83 7.21
CA ARG A 194 20.89 -8.81 6.22
C ARG A 194 19.41 -8.41 6.32
N ARG A 195 19.10 -7.17 5.99
CA ARG A 195 17.74 -6.62 6.06
C ARG A 195 16.72 -7.50 5.31
N ALA A 196 17.04 -7.93 4.08
CA ALA A 196 16.13 -8.75 3.29
C ALA A 196 15.86 -10.11 3.96
N ASP A 197 16.88 -10.76 4.50
CA ASP A 197 16.75 -12.04 5.19
C ASP A 197 15.92 -11.89 6.47
N ARG A 198 16.14 -10.81 7.22
CA ARG A 198 15.35 -10.48 8.41
C ARG A 198 13.88 -10.22 8.05
N ASP A 199 13.59 -9.45 7.01
CA ASP A 199 12.23 -9.14 6.59
C ASP A 199 11.48 -10.40 6.14
N ASN A 200 12.17 -11.30 5.39
CA ASN A 200 11.64 -12.60 5.01
C ASN A 200 11.39 -13.52 6.21
N THR A 201 12.33 -13.57 7.16
CA THR A 201 12.18 -14.37 8.39
C THR A 201 10.97 -13.91 9.21
N ILE A 202 10.73 -12.60 9.31
CA ILE A 202 9.54 -12.07 9.99
C ILE A 202 8.27 -12.51 9.28
N ASP A 203 8.24 -12.46 7.96
CA ASP A 203 7.05 -12.84 7.18
C ASP A 203 6.71 -14.31 7.36
N LEU A 204 7.70 -15.19 7.27
CA LEU A 204 7.54 -16.62 7.58
C LEU A 204 7.08 -16.83 9.02
N TYR A 205 7.70 -16.15 10.00
CA TYR A 205 7.34 -16.27 11.41
C TYR A 205 5.88 -15.91 11.70
N ILE A 206 5.36 -14.85 11.08
CA ILE A 206 3.97 -14.46 11.24
C ILE A 206 3.01 -15.22 10.31
N GLY A 207 3.52 -15.92 9.30
CA GLY A 207 2.76 -16.71 8.33
C GLY A 207 2.28 -18.05 8.87
N GLU A 208 1.84 -18.89 7.95
CA GLU A 208 1.48 -20.30 8.22
C GLU A 208 2.71 -21.21 8.17
N ASP A 209 3.73 -20.79 7.40
CA ASP A 209 4.97 -21.54 7.16
C ASP A 209 6.05 -21.26 8.23
N TYR A 210 5.64 -20.87 9.44
CA TYR A 210 6.56 -20.48 10.53
C TYR A 210 7.56 -21.58 10.92
N MET A 211 7.25 -22.85 10.64
CA MET A 211 8.17 -23.94 10.87
C MET A 211 9.43 -23.88 10.01
N ASP A 212 9.39 -23.22 8.85
CA ASP A 212 10.56 -23.03 7.99
C ASP A 212 11.67 -22.23 8.69
N VAL A 213 11.29 -21.43 9.69
CA VAL A 213 12.24 -20.62 10.48
C VAL A 213 12.28 -21.00 11.96
N LEU A 214 11.40 -21.88 12.45
CA LEU A 214 11.37 -22.33 13.85
C LEU A 214 11.75 -23.79 14.06
N ALA A 215 11.88 -24.60 12.99
CA ALA A 215 12.30 -26.00 13.10
C ALA A 215 13.70 -26.11 13.75
N GLU A 216 13.94 -27.24 14.40
CA GLU A 216 15.26 -27.51 14.98
C GLU A 216 16.33 -27.65 13.89
N GLY A 217 17.45 -26.95 14.09
CA GLY A 217 18.51 -26.82 13.07
C GLY A 217 18.29 -25.66 12.09
N GLU A 218 17.10 -25.06 12.04
CA GLU A 218 16.80 -23.90 11.19
C GLU A 218 16.80 -22.59 11.99
N TRP A 219 16.12 -22.54 13.15
CA TRP A 219 15.96 -21.30 13.90
C TRP A 219 17.29 -20.67 14.31
N GLN A 220 18.34 -21.46 14.56
CA GLN A 220 19.68 -20.99 14.93
C GLN A 220 20.34 -20.13 13.83
N LYS A 221 19.87 -20.24 12.58
CA LYS A 221 20.38 -19.45 11.45
C LYS A 221 19.88 -18.00 11.50
N PHE A 222 18.75 -17.76 12.17
CA PHE A 222 18.06 -16.49 12.17
C PHE A 222 18.02 -15.82 13.54
N PHE A 223 17.88 -16.60 14.63
CA PHE A 223 17.61 -16.08 15.96
C PHE A 223 18.72 -16.44 16.96
N LYS A 224 19.00 -15.53 17.89
CA LYS A 224 19.88 -15.79 19.05
C LYS A 224 19.22 -16.68 20.08
N VAL A 225 17.91 -16.55 20.22
CA VAL A 225 17.06 -17.34 21.11
C VAL A 225 15.86 -17.79 20.29
N LYS A 226 15.50 -19.08 20.41
CA LYS A 226 14.33 -19.61 19.71
C LYS A 226 13.08 -18.89 20.19
N PRO A 227 12.37 -18.17 19.31
CA PRO A 227 11.11 -17.55 19.70
C PRO A 227 9.99 -18.59 19.87
N ASP A 228 9.04 -18.26 20.72
CA ASP A 228 7.80 -19.04 20.81
C ASP A 228 6.99 -18.90 19.51
N VAL A 229 6.13 -19.87 19.24
CA VAL A 229 5.20 -19.82 18.10
C VAL A 229 4.19 -18.70 18.35
N PHE A 230 4.02 -17.84 17.37
CA PHE A 230 2.95 -16.84 17.38
C PHE A 230 1.64 -17.52 16.95
N THR A 231 0.84 -17.91 17.94
CA THR A 231 -0.37 -18.72 17.72
C THR A 231 -1.47 -17.98 16.97
N ALA A 232 -2.40 -18.74 16.37
CA ALA A 232 -3.53 -18.15 15.66
C ALA A 232 -4.41 -17.28 16.58
N GLU A 233 -4.59 -17.69 17.84
CA GLU A 233 -5.34 -16.94 18.86
C GLU A 233 -4.65 -15.61 19.20
N GLU A 234 -3.33 -15.63 19.42
CA GLU A 234 -2.56 -14.42 19.69
C GLU A 234 -2.55 -13.46 18.51
N LYS A 235 -2.37 -13.99 17.28
CA LYS A 235 -2.49 -13.19 16.04
C LYS A 235 -3.87 -12.55 15.95
N ARG A 236 -4.94 -13.30 16.16
CA ARG A 236 -6.31 -12.77 16.11
C ARG A 236 -6.52 -11.69 17.17
N ALA A 237 -6.11 -11.94 18.41
CA ALA A 237 -6.21 -10.96 19.50
C ALA A 237 -5.43 -9.66 19.23
N TRP A 238 -4.34 -9.73 18.47
CA TRP A 238 -3.61 -8.54 18.02
C TRP A 238 -4.31 -7.84 16.87
N LEU A 239 -4.79 -8.59 15.88
CA LEU A 239 -5.53 -8.06 14.73
C LEU A 239 -6.82 -7.35 15.14
N ASP A 240 -7.51 -7.83 16.16
CA ASP A 240 -8.75 -7.22 16.68
C ASP A 240 -8.53 -5.83 17.29
N LYS A 241 -7.28 -5.44 17.58
CA LYS A 241 -6.91 -4.09 18.03
C LYS A 241 -6.76 -3.12 16.86
N ASN A 242 -6.70 -3.62 15.62
CA ASN A 242 -6.62 -2.77 14.43
C ASN A 242 -8.03 -2.29 14.07
N THR A 243 -8.27 -0.99 14.18
CA THR A 243 -9.55 -0.34 13.92
C THR A 243 -9.37 0.85 12.97
N ASP A 244 -10.47 1.41 12.51
CA ASP A 244 -10.51 2.64 11.71
C ASP A 244 -9.68 2.57 10.41
N VAL A 245 -9.56 1.38 9.82
CA VAL A 245 -8.90 1.17 8.53
C VAL A 245 -9.84 1.63 7.41
N ALA A 246 -9.29 2.34 6.43
CA ALA A 246 -9.98 2.73 5.20
C ALA A 246 -9.72 1.71 4.08
N LEU A 247 -10.71 1.48 3.24
CA LEU A 247 -10.68 0.58 2.10
C LEU A 247 -11.17 1.27 0.86
N GLY A 248 -10.34 1.38 -0.17
CA GLY A 248 -10.74 1.79 -1.52
C GLY A 248 -10.81 0.62 -2.48
N SER A 249 -11.68 0.74 -3.48
CA SER A 249 -11.81 -0.21 -4.59
C SER A 249 -11.89 0.52 -5.93
N ASP A 250 -11.15 0.06 -6.94
CA ASP A 250 -11.15 0.66 -8.28
C ASP A 250 -12.46 0.42 -9.07
N ALA A 251 -13.30 -0.52 -8.61
CA ALA A 251 -14.65 -0.75 -9.12
C ALA A 251 -15.59 -1.24 -7.98
N PHE A 252 -16.88 -1.45 -8.30
CA PHE A 252 -17.86 -1.88 -7.32
C PHE A 252 -17.53 -3.25 -6.72
N PHE A 253 -17.96 -3.47 -5.48
CA PHE A 253 -17.98 -4.79 -4.85
C PHE A 253 -19.19 -5.56 -5.33
N PRO A 254 -19.02 -6.76 -5.92
CA PRO A 254 -20.15 -7.53 -6.44
C PRO A 254 -20.97 -8.23 -5.34
N PHE A 255 -20.36 -8.48 -4.17
CA PHE A 255 -20.99 -9.21 -3.07
C PHE A 255 -20.46 -8.72 -1.71
N GLY A 256 -21.28 -8.92 -0.65
CA GLY A 256 -20.92 -8.58 0.73
C GLY A 256 -19.75 -9.35 1.33
N ASP A 257 -19.32 -10.47 0.71
CA ASP A 257 -18.15 -11.25 1.17
C ASP A 257 -16.85 -10.43 1.16
N ASN A 258 -16.74 -9.43 0.29
CA ASN A 258 -15.64 -8.47 0.29
C ASN A 258 -15.63 -7.63 1.58
N ILE A 259 -16.79 -7.22 2.05
CA ILE A 259 -16.97 -6.45 3.28
C ILE A 259 -16.71 -7.34 4.50
N GLU A 260 -17.20 -8.60 4.48
CA GLU A 260 -16.92 -9.60 5.52
C GLU A 260 -15.39 -9.82 5.67
N ARG A 261 -14.67 -9.89 4.53
CA ARG A 261 -13.19 -10.00 4.57
C ARG A 261 -12.55 -8.73 5.11
N ALA A 262 -13.02 -7.57 4.66
CA ALA A 262 -12.48 -6.28 5.06
C ALA A 262 -12.64 -6.02 6.58
N HIS A 263 -13.81 -6.40 7.12
CA HIS A 263 -14.08 -6.31 8.56
C HIS A 263 -13.02 -6.99 9.41
N LYS A 264 -12.56 -8.18 9.00
CA LYS A 264 -11.53 -8.95 9.73
C LYS A 264 -10.17 -8.24 9.84
N SER A 265 -9.92 -7.25 8.99
CA SER A 265 -8.71 -6.41 8.99
C SER A 265 -8.95 -5.01 9.60
N GLY A 266 -10.06 -4.81 10.32
CA GLY A 266 -10.37 -3.57 11.03
C GLY A 266 -10.91 -2.44 10.17
N VAL A 267 -11.42 -2.74 8.97
CA VAL A 267 -12.03 -1.72 8.09
C VAL A 267 -13.29 -1.16 8.71
N LYS A 268 -13.38 0.17 8.71
CA LYS A 268 -14.53 0.96 9.14
C LYS A 268 -15.04 1.88 8.04
N TYR A 269 -14.17 2.30 7.13
CA TYR A 269 -14.48 3.26 6.07
C TYR A 269 -14.22 2.63 4.70
N VAL A 270 -15.19 2.78 3.80
CA VAL A 270 -15.14 2.16 2.47
C VAL A 270 -15.46 3.19 1.39
N ALA A 271 -14.70 3.20 0.30
CA ALA A 271 -14.98 3.96 -0.91
C ALA A 271 -14.98 3.02 -2.14
N GLN A 272 -16.05 3.08 -2.91
CA GLN A 272 -16.22 2.36 -4.17
C GLN A 272 -17.13 3.15 -5.12
N PRO A 273 -17.09 2.89 -6.44
CA PRO A 273 -17.94 3.65 -7.37
C PRO A 273 -19.44 3.39 -7.23
N GLY A 274 -19.87 2.24 -6.71
CA GLY A 274 -21.26 1.79 -6.80
C GLY A 274 -21.64 1.31 -8.21
N GLY A 275 -22.92 1.01 -8.42
CA GLY A 275 -23.47 0.57 -9.71
C GLY A 275 -23.50 -0.95 -9.90
N SER A 276 -23.36 -1.72 -8.83
CA SER A 276 -23.64 -3.15 -8.84
C SER A 276 -25.14 -3.42 -8.71
N VAL A 277 -25.64 -4.46 -9.37
CA VAL A 277 -27.01 -4.98 -9.15
C VAL A 277 -27.24 -5.43 -7.70
N ARG A 278 -26.18 -5.57 -6.91
CA ARG A 278 -26.21 -6.03 -5.52
C ARG A 278 -25.64 -5.01 -4.54
N ASP A 279 -25.71 -3.73 -4.87
CA ASP A 279 -25.26 -2.67 -3.98
C ASP A 279 -26.03 -2.68 -2.65
N ASP A 280 -27.32 -3.01 -2.66
CA ASP A 280 -28.14 -3.21 -1.47
C ASP A 280 -27.52 -4.21 -0.49
N HIS A 281 -27.16 -5.40 -0.97
CA HIS A 281 -26.53 -6.45 -0.16
C HIS A 281 -25.16 -6.04 0.38
N VAL A 282 -24.39 -5.27 -0.38
CA VAL A 282 -23.07 -4.75 0.07
C VAL A 282 -23.25 -3.68 1.14
N ILE A 283 -24.23 -2.77 0.97
CA ILE A 283 -24.61 -1.75 1.95
C ILE A 283 -25.10 -2.39 3.25
N ASP A 284 -26.00 -3.38 3.17
CA ASP A 284 -26.51 -4.10 4.33
C ASP A 284 -25.39 -4.79 5.12
N THR A 285 -24.40 -5.35 4.42
CA THR A 285 -23.23 -5.95 5.07
C THR A 285 -22.38 -4.88 5.78
N CYS A 286 -22.23 -3.69 5.21
CA CYS A 286 -21.57 -2.56 5.89
C CYS A 286 -22.34 -2.11 7.13
N ASN A 287 -23.66 -2.00 7.04
CA ASN A 287 -24.54 -1.61 8.14
C ASN A 287 -24.47 -2.61 9.30
N LYS A 288 -24.41 -3.92 9.00
CA LYS A 288 -24.22 -4.99 9.99
C LYS A 288 -22.99 -4.74 10.89
N TYR A 289 -21.94 -4.14 10.35
CA TYR A 289 -20.69 -3.86 11.05
C TYR A 289 -20.51 -2.40 11.45
N GLY A 290 -21.55 -1.55 11.26
CA GLY A 290 -21.48 -0.12 11.58
C GLY A 290 -20.45 0.65 10.74
N MET A 291 -20.08 0.13 9.56
CA MET A 291 -19.15 0.79 8.66
C MET A 291 -19.79 1.98 7.95
N VAL A 292 -18.95 2.87 7.47
CA VAL A 292 -19.31 4.01 6.60
C VAL A 292 -18.88 3.66 5.18
N MET A 293 -19.79 3.71 4.22
CA MET A 293 -19.49 3.53 2.79
C MET A 293 -19.91 4.75 2.00
N SER A 294 -18.97 5.26 1.18
CA SER A 294 -19.22 6.30 0.19
C SER A 294 -19.17 5.72 -1.23
N PHE A 295 -20.14 6.12 -2.06
CA PHE A 295 -20.13 5.87 -3.50
C PHE A 295 -19.48 7.04 -4.21
N THR A 296 -18.33 6.79 -4.85
CA THR A 296 -17.55 7.81 -5.56
C THR A 296 -18.06 8.08 -6.99
N GLY A 297 -18.83 7.16 -7.57
CA GLY A 297 -19.30 7.26 -8.96
C GLY A 297 -18.21 7.10 -10.02
N ILE A 298 -16.93 6.98 -9.63
CA ILE A 298 -15.79 6.92 -10.54
C ILE A 298 -15.12 5.55 -10.48
N ARG A 299 -14.98 4.91 -11.64
CA ARG A 299 -14.16 3.70 -11.80
C ARG A 299 -12.72 4.09 -12.12
N LEU A 300 -11.77 3.39 -11.47
CA LEU A 300 -10.34 3.65 -11.61
C LEU A 300 -9.63 2.53 -12.38
N PHE A 301 -10.31 1.93 -13.37
CA PHE A 301 -9.70 0.85 -14.13
C PHE A 301 -8.41 1.29 -14.82
N HIS A 302 -7.35 0.52 -14.57
CA HIS A 302 -6.02 0.70 -15.16
C HIS A 302 -5.52 -0.66 -15.67
N HIS A 303 -5.42 -0.81 -16.99
CA HIS A 303 -5.05 -2.04 -17.69
C HIS A 303 -3.76 -1.88 -18.51
#